data_d1c37ce0f824f533358f009380fc359c
#
_entry.id   d1c37ce0f824f533358f009380fc359c
#
_cell.length_a   1.000
_cell.length_b   1.000
_cell.length_c   1.000
_cell.angle_alpha   90.00
_cell.angle_beta   90.00
_cell.angle_gamma   90.00
#
_symmetry.space_group_name_H-M   'P 1'
#
loop_
_entity.id
_entity.type
_entity.pdbx_description
1 polymer ?
#
loop_
_entity_poly.entity_id
_entity_poly.type
_entity_poly.pdbx_seq_one_letter_code
_entity_poly.pdbx_strand_id
1 'polypeptide(L)'
;MSRIIAVANQKGGVGKTTTAINLSACLAEKNKKVLTLDMDPQGNTTSGLGVDKNQAENTVYELILDESELSECIYPSVMENLSVIPSNINLSGAEIELIGFENKEYLLKSKLDMIRSDYDYIIID
;
A
#
# COMPACT_ATOMS: atom_id res chain seq x y z
N MET A 1 -3.73 -15.82 -11.05
CA MET A 1 -2.61 -15.80 -10.10
C MET A 1 -2.12 -14.38 -9.90
N SER A 2 -2.06 -13.92 -8.66
CA SER A 2 -1.65 -12.54 -8.38
C SER A 2 -0.14 -12.40 -8.34
N ARG A 3 0.35 -11.22 -8.73
CA ARG A 3 1.76 -10.86 -8.64
C ARG A 3 1.94 -9.74 -7.64
N ILE A 4 2.95 -9.88 -6.80
CA ILE A 4 3.35 -8.83 -5.87
C ILE A 4 4.58 -8.14 -6.46
N ILE A 5 4.47 -6.83 -6.67
CA ILE A 5 5.55 -6.03 -7.26
C ILE A 5 5.95 -4.96 -6.25
N ALA A 6 7.20 -5.00 -5.81
CA ALA A 6 7.75 -3.97 -4.94
C ALA A 6 8.47 -2.92 -5.80
N VAL A 7 8.10 -1.66 -5.65
CA VAL A 7 8.76 -0.56 -6.34
C VAL A 7 9.86 -0.05 -5.44
N ALA A 8 11.10 -0.14 -5.90
CA ALA A 8 12.26 0.27 -5.13
C ALA A 8 13.07 1.30 -5.92
N ASN A 9 13.60 2.29 -5.21
CA ASN A 9 14.49 3.29 -5.80
C ASN A 9 15.52 3.67 -4.76
N GLN A 10 16.78 3.42 -5.08
CA GLN A 10 17.90 3.68 -4.17
C GLN A 10 18.15 5.17 -3.94
N LYS A 11 17.69 6.03 -4.82
CA LYS A 11 17.92 7.46 -4.72
C LYS A 11 16.71 8.24 -4.21
N GLY A 12 15.77 7.53 -3.62
CA GLY A 12 14.62 8.12 -2.95
C GLY A 12 13.65 8.87 -3.83
N GLY A 13 12.52 9.11 -3.35
CA GLY A 13 11.55 10.13 -3.60
C GLY A 13 10.73 9.99 -4.85
N VAL A 14 10.88 10.95 -5.72
CA VAL A 14 9.89 11.32 -6.72
C VAL A 14 9.68 10.25 -7.78
N GLY A 15 10.75 9.62 -8.25
CA GLY A 15 10.65 8.61 -9.30
C GLY A 15 9.92 7.34 -8.84
N LYS A 16 10.14 6.95 -7.60
CA LYS A 16 9.51 5.75 -7.05
C LYS A 16 7.99 5.92 -6.95
N THR A 17 7.55 7.04 -6.38
CA THR A 17 6.13 7.34 -6.24
C THR A 17 5.44 7.44 -7.60
N THR A 18 6.05 8.16 -8.54
CA THR A 18 5.52 8.30 -9.89
C THR A 18 5.38 6.95 -10.57
N THR A 19 6.38 6.08 -10.43
CA THR A 19 6.35 4.73 -11.01
C THR A 19 5.21 3.91 -10.40
N ALA A 20 5.06 3.93 -9.08
CA ALA A 20 4.01 3.18 -8.40
C ALA A 20 2.61 3.64 -8.85
N ILE A 21 2.38 4.95 -8.93
CA ILE A 21 1.11 5.51 -9.37
C ILE A 21 0.82 5.13 -10.82
N ASN A 22 1.78 5.32 -11.70
CA ASN A 22 1.59 5.04 -13.13
C ASN A 22 1.37 3.56 -13.40
N LEU A 23 2.14 2.69 -12.74
CA LEU A 23 1.97 1.25 -12.90
C LEU A 23 0.60 0.80 -12.42
N SER A 24 0.18 1.28 -11.26
CA SER A 24 -1.13 0.94 -10.70
C SER A 24 -2.25 1.39 -11.64
N ALA A 25 -2.19 2.61 -12.13
CA ALA A 25 -3.18 3.17 -13.03
C ALA A 25 -3.24 2.42 -14.36
N CYS A 26 -2.08 2.13 -14.95
CA CYS A 26 -2.02 1.40 -16.22
C CYS A 26 -2.63 0.00 -16.12
N LEU A 27 -2.32 -0.72 -15.05
CA LEU A 27 -2.87 -2.07 -14.86
C LEU A 27 -4.37 -2.02 -14.62
N ALA A 28 -4.85 -1.05 -13.86
CA ALA A 28 -6.28 -0.88 -13.61
C ALA A 28 -7.05 -0.54 -14.91
N GLU A 29 -6.45 0.29 -15.77
CA GLU A 29 -7.04 0.61 -17.08
C GLU A 29 -7.18 -0.61 -17.98
N LYS A 30 -6.34 -1.61 -17.77
CA LYS A 30 -6.41 -2.88 -18.53
C LYS A 30 -7.36 -3.89 -17.89
N ASN A 31 -8.23 -3.43 -17.03
CA ASN A 31 -9.22 -4.25 -16.31
C ASN A 31 -8.62 -5.29 -15.38
N LYS A 32 -7.41 -5.03 -14.90
CA LYS A 32 -6.80 -5.84 -13.85
C LYS A 32 -7.22 -5.32 -12.49
N LYS A 33 -7.46 -6.21 -11.55
CA LYS A 33 -7.75 -5.82 -10.17
C LYS A 33 -6.43 -5.56 -9.45
N VAL A 34 -6.24 -4.33 -9.02
CA VAL A 34 -4.97 -3.86 -8.45
C VAL A 34 -5.16 -3.36 -7.03
N LEU A 35 -4.27 -3.79 -6.15
CA LEU A 35 -4.15 -3.23 -4.80
C LEU A 35 -2.79 -2.58 -4.69
N THR A 36 -2.74 -1.33 -4.27
CA THR A 36 -1.50 -0.61 -4.04
C THR A 36 -1.32 -0.35 -2.56
N LEU A 37 -0.18 -0.78 -2.03
CA LEU A 37 0.18 -0.61 -0.62
C LEU A 37 1.22 0.49 -0.51
N ASP A 38 0.90 1.55 0.21
CA ASP A 38 1.79 2.69 0.40
C ASP A 38 2.54 2.54 1.72
N MET A 39 3.85 2.34 1.63
CA MET A 39 4.73 2.17 2.80
C MET A 39 5.49 3.45 3.15
N ASP A 40 5.32 4.52 2.36
CA ASP A 40 6.00 5.79 2.61
C ASP A 40 5.20 6.61 3.63
N PRO A 41 5.80 7.01 4.77
CA PRO A 41 5.10 7.83 5.77
C PRO A 41 4.54 9.14 5.22
N GLN A 42 5.12 9.67 4.15
CA GLN A 42 4.61 10.89 3.52
C GLN A 42 3.27 10.67 2.80
N GLY A 43 2.96 9.43 2.43
CA GLY A 43 1.68 9.11 1.82
C GLY A 43 1.45 9.71 0.44
N ASN A 44 2.51 9.93 -0.33
CA ASN A 44 2.40 10.56 -1.64
C ASN A 44 1.66 9.69 -2.65
N THR A 45 1.89 8.38 -2.62
CA THR A 45 1.17 7.43 -3.48
C THR A 45 -0.31 7.39 -3.08
N THR A 46 -0.60 7.38 -1.78
CA THR A 46 -1.97 7.43 -1.27
C THR A 46 -2.73 8.62 -1.86
N SER A 47 -2.16 9.81 -1.72
CA SER A 47 -2.76 11.04 -2.23
C SER A 47 -2.87 11.03 -3.76
N GLY A 48 -1.83 10.54 -4.43
CA GLY A 48 -1.79 10.47 -5.90
C GLY A 48 -2.83 9.53 -6.49
N LEU A 49 -3.28 8.55 -5.74
CA LEU A 49 -4.34 7.63 -6.17
C LEU A 49 -5.72 8.04 -5.68
N GLY A 50 -5.85 9.25 -5.13
CA GLY A 50 -7.13 9.83 -4.79
C GLY A 50 -7.70 9.44 -3.44
N VAL A 51 -6.87 8.91 -2.55
CA VAL A 51 -7.30 8.61 -1.18
C VAL A 51 -6.81 9.71 -0.26
N ASP A 52 -7.72 10.30 0.52
CA ASP A 52 -7.36 11.35 1.47
C ASP A 52 -6.75 10.71 2.72
N LYS A 53 -5.44 10.80 2.82
CA LYS A 53 -4.68 10.20 3.93
C LYS A 53 -5.04 10.82 5.29
N ASN A 54 -5.59 12.04 5.31
CA ASN A 54 -5.99 12.70 6.55
C ASN A 54 -7.34 12.21 7.05
N GLN A 55 -8.15 11.59 6.19
CA GLN A 55 -9.45 11.05 6.54
C GLN A 55 -9.45 9.53 6.64
N ALA A 56 -8.39 8.87 6.22
CA ALA A 56 -8.27 7.42 6.33
C ALA A 56 -8.10 7.03 7.81
N GLU A 57 -9.07 6.32 8.35
CA GLU A 57 -9.04 5.91 9.76
C GLU A 57 -8.07 4.77 10.00
N ASN A 58 -7.93 3.88 9.02
CA ASN A 58 -7.06 2.72 9.12
C ASN A 58 -6.05 2.75 7.97
N THR A 59 -4.79 2.57 8.30
CA THR A 59 -3.70 2.66 7.34
C THR A 59 -2.79 1.44 7.47
N VAL A 60 -1.73 1.42 6.68
CA VAL A 60 -0.72 0.38 6.81
C VAL A 60 -0.11 0.36 8.22
N TYR A 61 -0.11 1.48 8.92
CA TYR A 61 0.35 1.55 10.32
C TYR A 61 -0.45 0.61 11.22
N GLU A 62 -1.78 0.73 11.21
CA GLU A 62 -2.66 -0.12 12.01
C GLU A 62 -2.59 -1.57 11.56
N LEU A 63 -2.41 -1.80 10.27
CA LEU A 63 -2.27 -3.14 9.73
C LEU A 63 -1.00 -3.83 10.24
N ILE A 64 0.12 -3.13 10.26
CA ILE A 64 1.41 -3.66 10.74
C ILE A 64 1.34 -3.96 12.24
N LEU A 65 0.69 -3.09 13.01
CA LEU A 65 0.54 -3.27 14.46
C LEU A 65 -0.57 -4.25 14.83
N ASP A 66 -1.27 -4.78 13.83
CA ASP A 66 -2.39 -5.70 14.02
C ASP A 66 -3.53 -5.09 14.85
N GLU A 67 -3.72 -3.79 14.72
CA GLU A 67 -4.78 -3.04 15.40
C GLU A 67 -6.07 -2.99 14.61
N SER A 68 -6.00 -3.26 13.31
CA SER A 68 -7.16 -3.26 12.41
C SER A 68 -7.11 -4.45 11.49
N GLU A 69 -8.29 -4.91 11.08
CA GLU A 69 -8.38 -5.98 10.11
C GLU A 69 -8.00 -5.48 8.72
N LEU A 70 -7.49 -6.40 7.89
CA LEU A 70 -7.03 -6.06 6.56
C LEU A 70 -8.12 -5.37 5.72
N SER A 71 -9.35 -5.88 5.77
CA SER A 71 -10.46 -5.31 5.00
C SER A 71 -10.77 -3.86 5.40
N GLU A 72 -10.50 -3.49 6.64
CA GLU A 72 -10.72 -2.13 7.12
C GLU A 72 -9.66 -1.15 6.64
N CYS A 73 -8.52 -1.66 6.17
CA CYS A 73 -7.41 -0.85 5.69
C CYS A 73 -7.42 -0.62 4.19
N ILE A 74 -8.36 -1.23 3.46
CA ILE A 74 -8.45 -1.14 2.01
C ILE A 74 -9.49 -0.09 1.61
N TYR A 75 -9.06 0.91 0.86
CA TYR A 75 -9.92 2.00 0.38
C TYR A 75 -9.95 2.02 -1.15
N PRO A 76 -11.11 2.32 -1.75
CA PRO A 76 -11.17 2.45 -3.20
C PRO A 76 -10.45 3.69 -3.68
N SER A 77 -9.74 3.56 -4.79
CA SER A 77 -9.16 4.71 -5.50
C SER A 77 -10.26 5.41 -6.30
N VAL A 78 -9.95 6.58 -6.83
CA VAL A 78 -10.82 7.25 -7.79
C VAL A 78 -10.91 6.48 -9.11
N MET A 79 -9.97 5.57 -9.36
CA MET A 79 -9.98 4.71 -10.55
C MET A 79 -10.68 3.40 -10.26
N GLU A 80 -11.47 2.94 -11.25
CA GLU A 80 -12.07 1.61 -11.20
C GLU A 80 -11.00 0.53 -11.18
N ASN A 81 -11.24 -0.58 -10.50
CA ASN A 81 -10.35 -1.73 -10.37
C ASN A 81 -9.10 -1.48 -9.53
N LEU A 82 -9.00 -0.34 -8.89
CA LEU A 82 -7.84 0.01 -8.09
C LEU A 82 -8.25 0.32 -6.64
N SER A 83 -7.59 -0.34 -5.71
CA SER A 83 -7.77 -0.10 -4.28
C SER A 83 -6.42 0.22 -3.64
N VAL A 84 -6.44 0.88 -2.51
CA VAL A 84 -5.24 1.36 -1.83
C VAL A 84 -5.28 1.00 -0.35
N ILE A 85 -4.16 0.51 0.17
CA ILE A 85 -3.92 0.51 1.61
C ILE A 85 -3.09 1.76 1.88
N PRO A 86 -3.69 2.80 2.49
CA PRO A 86 -3.03 4.09 2.60
C PRO A 86 -1.98 4.14 3.68
N SER A 87 -1.13 5.15 3.59
CA SER A 87 -0.14 5.46 4.61
C SER A 87 -0.43 6.84 5.20
N ASN A 88 0.14 7.09 6.36
CA ASN A 88 0.18 8.43 6.95
C ASN A 88 1.45 8.58 7.80
N ILE A 89 1.62 9.77 8.39
CA ILE A 89 2.84 10.09 9.13
C ILE A 89 3.08 9.17 10.33
N ASN A 90 2.05 8.52 10.84
CA ASN A 90 2.19 7.60 11.98
C ASN A 90 3.05 6.38 11.65
N LEU A 91 3.21 6.07 10.35
CA LEU A 91 4.06 4.96 9.92
C LEU A 91 5.52 5.14 10.33
N SER A 92 5.95 6.38 10.58
CA SER A 92 7.31 6.66 11.04
C SER A 92 7.45 6.63 12.57
N GLY A 93 6.41 6.23 13.30
CA GLY A 93 6.43 6.21 14.76
C GLY A 93 7.37 5.18 15.35
N ALA A 94 7.80 5.44 16.59
CA ALA A 94 8.74 4.59 17.28
C ALA A 94 8.28 3.14 17.41
N GLU A 95 6.98 2.92 17.53
CA GLU A 95 6.42 1.56 17.64
C GLU A 95 6.71 0.73 16.42
N ILE A 96 6.62 1.33 15.22
CA ILE A 96 6.95 0.66 13.96
C ILE A 96 8.45 0.36 13.91
N GLU A 97 9.28 1.30 14.34
CA GLU A 97 10.74 1.13 14.35
C GLU A 97 11.18 -0.02 15.25
N LEU A 98 10.48 -0.22 16.38
CA LEU A 98 10.79 -1.30 17.32
C LEU A 98 10.49 -2.69 16.78
N ILE A 99 9.59 -2.82 15.81
CA ILE A 99 9.22 -4.11 15.22
C ILE A 99 10.39 -4.71 14.44
N GLY A 100 11.21 -3.85 13.81
CA GLY A 100 12.29 -4.30 12.95
C GLY A 100 11.83 -4.59 11.52
N PHE A 101 12.76 -4.42 10.59
CA PHE A 101 12.48 -4.49 9.17
C PHE A 101 11.96 -5.87 8.74
N GLU A 102 12.64 -6.92 9.18
CA GLU A 102 12.27 -8.28 8.80
C GLU A 102 10.88 -8.68 9.32
N ASN A 103 10.57 -8.27 10.54
CA ASN A 103 9.26 -8.56 11.13
C ASN A 103 8.14 -7.82 10.40
N LYS A 104 8.39 -6.58 9.96
CA LYS A 104 7.41 -5.83 9.17
C LYS A 104 7.12 -6.52 7.85
N GLU A 105 8.14 -6.96 7.15
CA GLU A 105 7.97 -7.68 5.89
C GLU A 105 7.19 -8.97 6.08
N TYR A 106 7.52 -9.73 7.13
CA TYR A 106 6.82 -10.97 7.43
C TYR A 106 5.35 -10.74 7.73
N LEU A 107 5.04 -9.75 8.55
CA LEU A 107 3.67 -9.42 8.90
C LEU A 107 2.85 -8.98 7.69
N LEU A 108 3.42 -8.12 6.87
CA LEU A 108 2.76 -7.66 5.65
C LEU A 108 2.51 -8.81 4.69
N LYS A 109 3.51 -9.66 4.48
CA LYS A 109 3.37 -10.80 3.59
C LYS A 109 2.27 -11.73 4.05
N SER A 110 2.23 -12.03 5.35
CA SER A 110 1.19 -12.89 5.92
C SER A 110 -0.21 -12.30 5.68
N LYS A 111 -0.37 -11.00 5.89
CA LYS A 111 -1.65 -10.33 5.66
C LYS A 111 -2.04 -10.33 4.19
N LEU A 112 -1.10 -10.03 3.30
CA LEU A 112 -1.35 -9.98 1.86
C LEU A 112 -1.68 -11.35 1.29
N ASP A 113 -1.07 -12.41 1.82
CA ASP A 113 -1.37 -13.77 1.37
C ASP A 113 -2.84 -14.14 1.56
N MET A 114 -3.51 -13.52 2.54
CA MET A 114 -4.93 -13.76 2.79
C MET A 114 -5.84 -13.22 1.68
N ILE A 115 -5.37 -12.26 0.90
CA ILE A 115 -6.19 -11.58 -0.12
C ILE A 115 -5.62 -11.66 -1.52
N ARG A 116 -4.52 -12.40 -1.71
CA ARG A 116 -3.85 -12.47 -3.04
C ARG A 116 -4.80 -12.93 -4.14
N SER A 117 -5.72 -13.82 -3.83
CA SER A 117 -6.65 -14.34 -4.82
C SER A 117 -7.68 -13.31 -5.29
N ASP A 118 -7.86 -12.22 -4.55
CA ASP A 118 -8.83 -11.18 -4.88
C ASP A 118 -8.26 -10.13 -5.85
N TYR A 119 -6.96 -10.15 -6.10
CA TYR A 119 -6.29 -9.15 -6.92
C TYR A 119 -5.38 -9.81 -7.96
N ASP A 120 -5.29 -9.19 -9.12
CA ASP A 120 -4.34 -9.62 -10.16
C ASP A 120 -2.93 -9.13 -9.85
N TYR A 121 -2.82 -7.94 -9.26
CA TYR A 121 -1.53 -7.34 -8.90
C TYR A 121 -1.62 -6.66 -7.55
N ILE A 122 -0.56 -6.79 -6.77
CA ILE A 122 -0.36 -6.04 -5.53
C ILE A 122 0.93 -5.25 -5.68
N ILE A 123 0.83 -3.93 -5.65
CA ILE A 123 1.97 -3.02 -5.82
C ILE A 123 2.35 -2.47 -4.44
N ILE A 124 3.62 -2.60 -4.08
CA ILE A 124 4.14 -2.08 -2.81
C ILE A 124 5.09 -0.93 -3.10
N ASP A 125 4.74 0.25 -2.59
CA ASP A 125 5.58 1.44 -2.73
C ASP A 125 6.30 1.76 -1.43
#